data_3d862121a82fe6e1c7cddbe1d09f8462
#
_entry.id   3d862121a82fe6e1c7cddbe1d09f8462
#
_cell.length_a   1.000
_cell.length_b   1.000
_cell.length_c   1.000
_cell.angle_alpha   90.00
_cell.angle_beta   90.00
_cell.angle_gamma   90.00
#
_symmetry.space_group_name_H-M   'P 1'
#
loop_
_entity.id
_entity.type
_entity.pdbx_description
1 polymer ?
#
loop_
_entity_poly.entity_id
_entity_poly.type
_entity_poly.pdbx_seq_one_letter_code
_entity_poly.pdbx_strand_id
1 'polypeptide(L)'
;MDFKQFFDYKLKTIMDQVKFTEYVTDPITSEMIDGYAAAQKELSILIDYTEIVINLMYNQDEETEMERLKIRDLQNEAKYYSITLKGLIEYGPY
;
A
#
# COMPACT_ATOMS: atom_id res chain seq x y z
N MET A 1 -6.76 17.18 8.91
CA MET A 1 -6.18 16.25 7.91
C MET A 1 -7.30 15.50 7.25
N ASP A 2 -7.44 15.61 5.93
CA ASP A 2 -8.45 14.83 5.21
C ASP A 2 -7.99 13.39 5.00
N PHE A 3 -8.89 12.56 4.50
CA PHE A 3 -8.59 11.14 4.31
C PHE A 3 -7.42 10.90 3.34
N LYS A 4 -7.36 11.70 2.26
CA LYS A 4 -6.30 11.57 1.27
C LYS A 4 -4.93 11.85 1.88
N GLN A 5 -4.82 12.91 2.67
CA GLN A 5 -3.57 13.27 3.36
C GLN A 5 -3.18 12.17 4.36
N PHE A 6 -4.15 11.64 5.08
CA PHE A 6 -3.93 10.54 6.02
C PHE A 6 -3.43 9.29 5.29
N PHE A 7 -4.05 8.95 4.17
CA PHE A 7 -3.67 7.78 3.37
C PHE A 7 -2.25 7.94 2.83
N ASP A 8 -1.95 9.11 2.24
CA ASP A 8 -0.61 9.39 1.70
C ASP A 8 0.46 9.29 2.79
N TYR A 9 0.18 9.84 3.97
CA TYR A 9 1.09 9.77 5.10
C TYR A 9 1.34 8.32 5.53
N LYS A 10 0.28 7.52 5.66
CA LYS A 10 0.41 6.12 6.06
C LYS A 10 1.14 5.30 5.02
N LEU A 11 0.82 5.48 3.75
CA LEU A 11 1.48 4.77 2.66
C LEU A 11 2.97 5.09 2.64
N LYS A 12 3.32 6.36 2.73
CA LYS A 12 4.71 6.80 2.78
C LYS A 12 5.45 6.21 3.98
N THR A 13 4.82 6.23 5.16
CA THR A 13 5.42 5.67 6.38
C THR A 13 5.70 4.18 6.22
N ILE A 14 4.76 3.43 5.67
CA ILE A 14 4.94 2.01 5.42
C ILE A 14 6.09 1.76 4.44
N MET A 15 6.10 2.49 3.34
CA MET A 15 7.10 2.28 2.29
C MET A 15 8.49 2.78 2.69
N ASP A 16 8.59 3.80 3.53
CA ASP A 16 9.88 4.29 4.03
C ASP A 16 10.56 3.26 4.95
N GLN A 17 9.79 2.36 5.57
CA GLN A 17 10.34 1.30 6.41
C GLN A 17 10.89 0.14 5.60
N VAL A 18 10.56 0.10 4.30
CA VAL A 18 10.97 -1.00 3.41
C VAL A 18 12.20 -0.54 2.63
N LYS A 19 13.33 -1.21 2.87
CA LYS A 19 14.52 -0.98 2.06
C LYS A 19 14.41 -1.80 0.80
N PHE A 20 13.94 -1.17 -0.29
CA PHE A 20 14.00 -1.80 -1.59
C PHE A 20 15.45 -1.86 -2.05
N THR A 21 15.86 -3.04 -2.52
CA THR A 21 17.12 -3.13 -3.24
C THR A 21 16.91 -2.50 -4.61
N GLU A 22 17.53 -1.35 -4.84
CA GLU A 22 17.45 -0.65 -6.13
C GLU A 22 18.18 -1.44 -7.23
N TYR A 23 19.04 -2.38 -6.84
CA TYR A 23 19.85 -3.14 -7.76
C TYR A 23 19.59 -4.63 -7.58
N VAL A 24 19.37 -5.33 -8.69
CA VAL A 24 19.11 -6.77 -8.75
C VAL A 24 20.28 -7.58 -8.20
N THR A 25 21.44 -6.95 -8.02
CA THR A 25 22.67 -7.61 -7.53
C THR A 25 22.74 -7.74 -6.01
N ASP A 26 21.89 -7.00 -5.28
CA ASP A 26 21.92 -7.07 -3.82
C ASP A 26 21.13 -8.29 -3.32
N PRO A 27 21.72 -9.13 -2.46
CA PRO A 27 20.99 -10.29 -1.95
C PRO A 27 19.88 -9.86 -1.01
N ILE A 28 18.73 -10.51 -1.14
CA ILE A 28 17.60 -10.31 -0.24
C ILE A 28 17.86 -11.16 1.00
N THR A 29 17.94 -10.52 2.16
CA THR A 29 18.18 -11.20 3.44
C THR A 29 16.86 -11.63 4.08
N SER A 30 16.93 -12.58 5.01
CA SER A 30 15.75 -13.01 5.79
C SER A 30 15.14 -11.83 6.56
N GLU A 31 15.98 -10.94 7.08
CA GLU A 31 15.54 -9.74 7.80
C GLU A 31 14.74 -8.81 6.87
N MET A 32 15.19 -8.65 5.64
CA MET A 32 14.46 -7.85 4.64
C MET A 32 13.10 -8.47 4.33
N ILE A 33 13.03 -9.80 4.22
CA ILE A 33 11.77 -10.50 3.97
C ILE A 33 10.79 -10.30 5.12
N ASP A 34 11.26 -10.35 6.36
CA ASP A 34 10.42 -10.08 7.53
C ASP A 34 9.86 -8.66 7.46
N GLY A 35 10.68 -7.69 7.06
CA GLY A 35 10.24 -6.31 6.84
C GLY A 35 9.20 -6.19 5.73
N TYR A 36 9.39 -6.90 4.63
CA TYR A 36 8.43 -6.90 3.52
C TYR A 36 7.10 -7.53 3.94
N ALA A 37 7.13 -8.61 4.69
CA ALA A 37 5.91 -9.26 5.18
C ALA A 37 5.14 -8.34 6.13
N ALA A 38 5.83 -7.64 7.02
CA ALA A 38 5.21 -6.69 7.93
C ALA A 38 4.57 -5.52 7.16
N ALA A 39 5.29 -4.98 6.17
CA ALA A 39 4.78 -3.90 5.33
C ALA A 39 3.57 -4.35 4.52
N GLN A 40 3.59 -5.56 3.98
CA GLN A 40 2.46 -6.12 3.22
C GLN A 40 1.22 -6.23 4.10
N LYS A 41 1.38 -6.67 5.34
CA LYS A 41 0.28 -6.76 6.30
C LYS A 41 -0.32 -5.39 6.57
N GLU A 42 0.50 -4.37 6.78
CA GLU A 42 0.04 -3.00 7.02
C GLU A 42 -0.66 -2.44 5.78
N LEU A 43 -0.15 -2.72 4.58
CA LEU A 43 -0.80 -2.33 3.33
C LEU A 43 -2.17 -2.99 3.17
N SER A 44 -2.32 -4.25 3.55
CA SER A 44 -3.60 -4.95 3.50
C SER A 44 -4.63 -4.28 4.40
N ILE A 45 -4.23 -3.87 5.60
CA ILE A 45 -5.10 -3.15 6.53
C ILE A 45 -5.53 -1.81 5.92
N LEU A 46 -4.59 -1.10 5.32
CA LEU A 46 -4.85 0.19 4.69
C LEU A 46 -5.81 0.04 3.50
N ILE A 47 -5.61 -0.99 2.69
CA ILE A 47 -6.48 -1.30 1.54
C ILE A 47 -7.91 -1.60 2.01
N ASP A 48 -8.05 -2.41 3.06
CA ASP A 48 -9.36 -2.73 3.62
C ASP A 48 -10.06 -1.48 4.14
N TYR A 49 -9.31 -0.58 4.78
CA TYR A 49 -9.85 0.67 5.28
C TYR A 49 -10.33 1.57 4.14
N THR A 50 -9.56 1.67 3.05
CA THR A 50 -9.99 2.44 1.88
C THR A 50 -11.26 1.86 1.26
N GLU A 51 -11.41 0.54 1.23
CA GLU A 51 -12.61 -0.10 0.71
C GLU A 51 -13.85 0.28 1.53
N ILE A 52 -13.73 0.30 2.83
CA ILE A 52 -14.80 0.74 3.72
C ILE A 52 -15.20 2.19 3.41
N VAL A 53 -14.19 3.07 3.29
CA VAL A 53 -14.45 4.49 2.99
C VAL A 53 -15.14 4.65 1.64
N ILE A 54 -14.68 3.94 0.62
CA ILE A 54 -15.26 3.99 -0.73
C ILE A 54 -16.73 3.55 -0.68
N ASN A 55 -17.03 2.49 0.05
CA ASN A 55 -18.40 1.99 0.17
C ASN A 55 -19.30 2.98 0.90
N LEU A 56 -18.78 3.67 1.91
CA LEU A 56 -19.54 4.70 2.63
C LEU A 56 -19.83 5.92 1.75
N MET A 57 -19.04 6.15 0.72
CA MET A 57 -19.21 7.26 -0.22
C MET A 57 -20.11 6.90 -1.40
N TYR A 58 -20.61 5.68 -1.44
CA TYR A 58 -21.44 5.21 -2.56
C TYR A 58 -22.81 5.93 -2.53
N ASN A 59 -23.34 6.21 -3.72
CA ASN A 59 -24.65 6.90 -3.90
C ASN A 59 -24.67 8.34 -3.41
N GLN A 60 -23.52 9.01 -3.36
CA GLN A 60 -23.41 10.43 -3.05
C GLN A 60 -23.46 11.26 -4.35
N ASP A 61 -23.30 12.58 -4.23
CA ASP A 61 -23.31 13.50 -5.37
C ASP A 61 -22.04 13.37 -6.25
N GLU A 62 -21.99 14.17 -7.33
CA GLU A 62 -20.87 14.13 -8.28
C GLU A 62 -19.53 14.49 -7.63
N GLU A 63 -19.52 15.44 -6.72
CA GLU A 63 -18.31 15.85 -6.00
C GLU A 63 -17.75 14.69 -5.19
N THR A 64 -18.64 13.99 -4.48
CA THR A 64 -18.25 12.82 -3.69
C THR A 64 -17.77 11.69 -4.58
N GLU A 65 -18.35 11.53 -5.78
CA GLU A 65 -17.89 10.53 -6.74
C GLU A 65 -16.46 10.81 -7.20
N MET A 66 -16.14 12.08 -7.47
CA MET A 66 -14.76 12.46 -7.83
C MET A 66 -13.78 12.12 -6.72
N GLU A 67 -14.13 12.40 -5.47
CA GLU A 67 -13.30 12.05 -4.32
C GLU A 67 -13.17 10.53 -4.16
N ARG A 68 -14.24 9.80 -4.39
CA ARG A 68 -14.23 8.34 -4.34
C ARG A 68 -13.26 7.74 -5.35
N LEU A 69 -13.25 8.29 -6.57
CA LEU A 69 -12.33 7.84 -7.62
C LEU A 69 -10.87 8.11 -7.25
N LYS A 70 -10.59 9.26 -6.63
CA LYS A 70 -9.24 9.57 -6.14
C LYS A 70 -8.79 8.58 -5.07
N ILE A 71 -9.70 8.22 -4.16
CA ILE A 71 -9.40 7.24 -3.12
C ILE A 71 -9.17 5.85 -3.74
N ARG A 72 -9.92 5.50 -4.78
CA ARG A 72 -9.72 4.26 -5.52
C ARG A 72 -8.34 4.21 -6.17
N ASP A 73 -7.88 5.32 -6.74
CA ASP A 73 -6.55 5.40 -7.33
C ASP A 73 -5.45 5.17 -6.28
N LEU A 74 -5.61 5.77 -5.10
CA LEU A 74 -4.68 5.55 -3.98
C LEU A 74 -4.71 4.10 -3.52
N GLN A 75 -5.89 3.49 -3.47
CA GLN A 75 -6.04 2.08 -3.13
C GLN A 75 -5.30 1.19 -4.13
N ASN A 76 -5.42 1.50 -5.42
CA ASN A 76 -4.74 0.74 -6.48
C ASN A 76 -3.22 0.88 -6.35
N GLU A 77 -2.72 2.04 -5.97
CA GLU A 77 -1.30 2.25 -5.69
C GLU A 77 -0.83 1.35 -4.54
N ALA A 78 -1.59 1.30 -3.45
CA ALA A 78 -1.28 0.43 -2.32
C ALA A 78 -1.31 -1.05 -2.72
N LYS A 79 -2.26 -1.46 -3.57
CA LYS A 79 -2.35 -2.82 -4.10
C LYS A 79 -1.12 -3.16 -4.94
N TYR A 80 -0.65 -2.22 -5.74
CA TYR A 80 0.55 -2.41 -6.56
C TYR A 80 1.77 -2.67 -5.67
N TYR A 81 1.97 -1.87 -4.64
CA TYR A 81 3.06 -2.08 -3.69
C TYR A 81 2.94 -3.43 -2.96
N SER A 82 1.73 -3.82 -2.60
CA SER A 82 1.48 -5.11 -1.95
C SER A 82 1.89 -6.28 -2.86
N ILE A 83 1.55 -6.21 -4.14
CA ILE A 83 1.92 -7.22 -5.13
C ILE A 83 3.44 -7.27 -5.31
N THR A 84 4.08 -6.11 -5.36
CA THR A 84 5.54 -6.01 -5.49
C THR A 84 6.23 -6.68 -4.29
N LEU A 85 5.77 -6.39 -3.08
CA LEU A 85 6.32 -6.99 -1.86
C LEU A 85 6.10 -8.49 -1.83
N LYS A 86 4.93 -8.95 -2.26
CA LYS A 86 4.64 -10.39 -2.35
C LYS A 86 5.62 -11.09 -3.28
N GLY A 87 5.92 -10.49 -4.42
CA GLY A 87 6.90 -11.03 -5.36
C GLY A 87 8.29 -11.14 -4.73
N LEU A 88 8.72 -10.11 -3.99
CA LEU A 88 10.02 -10.12 -3.31
C LEU A 88 10.09 -11.21 -2.23
N ILE A 89 9.00 -11.40 -1.49
CA ILE A 89 8.90 -12.43 -0.45
C ILE A 89 8.99 -13.83 -1.07
N GLU A 90 8.29 -14.05 -2.20
CA GLU A 90 8.28 -15.34 -2.89
C GLU A 90 9.65 -15.68 -3.49
N TYR A 91 10.41 -14.67 -3.90
CA TYR A 91 11.78 -14.88 -4.38
C TYR A 91 12.68 -15.42 -3.28
N GLY A 92 12.42 -15.08 -2.05
CA GLY A 92 13.13 -15.61 -0.89
C GLY A 92 14.53 -15.04 -0.72
N PRO A 93 15.19 -15.42 0.37
CA PRO A 93 16.59 -15.03 0.59
C PRO A 93 17.49 -15.81 -0.36
N TYR A 94 18.46 -15.11 -0.89
CA TYR A 94 19.54 -15.74 -1.66
C TYR A 94 20.63 -16.20 -0.71
#